data_6c61246deac765f2b6ccd57ee148171d
#
_entry.id   6c61246deac765f2b6ccd57ee148171d
#
_cell.length_a   1.000
_cell.length_b   1.000
_cell.length_c   1.000
_cell.angle_alpha   90.00
_cell.angle_beta   90.00
_cell.angle_gamma   90.00
#
_symmetry.space_group_name_H-M   'P 1'
#
loop_
_entity.id
_entity.type
_entity.pdbx_description
1 polymer ?
#
loop_
_entity_poly.entity_id
_entity_poly.type
_entity_poly.pdbx_seq_one_letter_code
_entity_poly.pdbx_strand_id
1 'polypeptide(L)'
;NTAEIAMNAGATVKYEYQQGNGNVIRRMFREIDAESYIMIDGDDTYPAEHGREMVELVLNKNVDMVVGDRLSSTYFEENKRPFHNFGNEIVRKSINRMFKSDIKDIMTGFRAFSYNFVKTFPVLSKGFEIETEMSIHAVDKNMYVENVIVDYRDRPNGSESKLNTFSDGIKVLKTIGRLYRDYRPLGFYSFL
;
A
#
# COMPACT_ATOMS: atom_id res chain seq x y z
N ASN A 1 22.62 11.23 -3.70
CA ASN A 1 22.44 10.07 -4.58
C ASN A 1 21.94 8.86 -3.77
N THR A 2 20.59 8.62 -3.79
CA THR A 2 19.92 7.59 -2.97
C THR A 2 20.48 6.18 -3.23
N ALA A 3 20.75 5.85 -4.49
CA ALA A 3 21.27 4.53 -4.87
C ALA A 3 22.66 4.26 -4.29
N GLU A 4 23.52 5.25 -4.33
CA GLU A 4 24.90 5.15 -3.80
C GLU A 4 24.89 5.01 -2.28
N ILE A 5 24.05 5.77 -1.59
CA ILE A 5 23.87 5.70 -0.13
C ILE A 5 23.37 4.29 0.25
N ALA A 6 22.38 3.76 -0.46
CA ALA A 6 21.84 2.44 -0.21
C ALA A 6 22.90 1.33 -0.45
N MET A 7 23.65 1.42 -1.54
CA MET A 7 24.75 0.46 -1.80
C MET A 7 25.83 0.51 -0.73
N ASN A 8 26.23 1.70 -0.28
CA ASN A 8 27.22 1.86 0.78
C ASN A 8 26.72 1.34 2.14
N ALA A 9 25.41 1.32 2.36
CA ALA A 9 24.78 0.68 3.51
C ALA A 9 24.58 -0.84 3.36
N GLY A 10 25.07 -1.44 2.27
CA GLY A 10 25.02 -2.89 2.03
C GLY A 10 23.74 -3.37 1.33
N ALA A 11 22.86 -2.47 0.87
CA ALA A 11 21.66 -2.86 0.16
C ALA A 11 21.94 -3.26 -1.30
N THR A 12 21.18 -4.23 -1.79
CA THR A 12 21.16 -4.56 -3.22
C THR A 12 20.23 -3.58 -3.94
N VAL A 13 20.80 -2.75 -4.81
CA VAL A 13 20.05 -1.75 -5.56
C VAL A 13 19.60 -2.30 -6.91
N LYS A 14 18.32 -2.13 -7.22
CA LYS A 14 17.72 -2.45 -8.52
C LYS A 14 17.17 -1.18 -9.17
N TYR A 15 17.39 -1.01 -10.46
CA TYR A 15 16.93 0.14 -11.22
C TYR A 15 15.70 -0.23 -12.05
N GLU A 16 14.57 0.45 -11.80
CA GLU A 16 13.40 0.36 -12.66
C GLU A 16 13.35 1.59 -13.57
N TYR A 17 13.35 1.36 -14.88
CA TYR A 17 13.37 2.43 -15.89
C TYR A 17 11.97 2.89 -16.29
N GLN A 18 10.94 2.09 -16.00
CA GLN A 18 9.57 2.48 -16.20
C GLN A 18 9.04 3.23 -14.98
N GLN A 19 8.66 4.48 -15.17
CA GLN A 19 8.14 5.31 -14.10
C GLN A 19 6.82 4.76 -13.52
N GLY A 20 6.71 4.76 -12.19
CA GLY A 20 5.51 4.39 -11.41
C GLY A 20 5.78 3.29 -10.38
N ASN A 21 5.20 3.44 -9.19
CA ASN A 21 5.37 2.53 -8.06
C ASN A 21 5.01 1.08 -8.41
N GLY A 22 3.92 0.88 -9.15
CA GLY A 22 3.50 -0.45 -9.57
C GLY A 22 4.52 -1.18 -10.46
N ASN A 23 5.30 -0.46 -11.27
CA ASN A 23 6.36 -1.07 -12.07
C ASN A 23 7.51 -1.55 -11.19
N VAL A 24 7.89 -0.76 -10.19
CA VAL A 24 8.91 -1.14 -9.20
C VAL A 24 8.47 -2.39 -8.44
N ILE A 25 7.24 -2.39 -7.91
CA ILE A 25 6.69 -3.52 -7.16
C ILE A 25 6.62 -4.78 -8.01
N ARG A 26 6.14 -4.68 -9.26
CA ARG A 26 6.09 -5.81 -10.21
C ARG A 26 7.47 -6.42 -10.41
N ARG A 27 8.48 -5.60 -10.58
CA ARG A 27 9.85 -6.05 -10.73
C ARG A 27 10.36 -6.74 -9.48
N MET A 28 10.21 -6.10 -8.32
CA MET A 28 10.70 -6.64 -7.05
C MET A 28 10.00 -7.96 -6.69
N PHE A 29 8.69 -8.05 -6.86
CA PHE A 29 7.93 -9.27 -6.58
C PHE A 29 8.31 -10.44 -7.51
N ARG A 30 8.74 -10.14 -8.74
CA ARG A 30 9.21 -11.14 -9.70
C ARG A 30 10.66 -11.60 -9.42
N GLU A 31 11.52 -10.66 -9.06
CA GLU A 31 12.98 -10.92 -8.97
C GLU A 31 13.42 -11.42 -7.59
N ILE A 32 12.62 -11.23 -6.56
CA ILE A 32 12.97 -11.58 -5.19
C ILE A 32 12.14 -12.77 -4.72
N ASP A 33 12.82 -13.75 -4.13
CA ASP A 33 12.20 -14.84 -3.39
C ASP A 33 12.59 -14.73 -1.91
N ALA A 34 11.58 -14.58 -1.05
CA ALA A 34 11.72 -14.45 0.40
C ALA A 34 10.48 -15.02 1.10
N GLU A 35 10.61 -15.39 2.35
CA GLU A 35 9.47 -15.86 3.18
C GLU A 35 8.55 -14.71 3.56
N SER A 36 9.10 -13.52 3.74
CA SER A 36 8.36 -12.29 4.03
C SER A 36 8.96 -11.13 3.24
N TYR A 37 8.10 -10.20 2.84
CA TYR A 37 8.47 -8.99 2.11
C TYR A 37 7.99 -7.78 2.90
N ILE A 38 8.76 -6.69 2.85
CA ILE A 38 8.35 -5.41 3.40
C ILE A 38 8.46 -4.33 2.33
N MET A 39 7.42 -3.53 2.22
CA MET A 39 7.37 -2.34 1.39
C MET A 39 7.35 -1.12 2.30
N ILE A 40 8.24 -0.17 2.05
CA ILE A 40 8.35 1.08 2.79
C ILE A 40 8.81 2.19 1.85
N ASP A 41 8.24 3.39 1.99
CA ASP A 41 8.70 4.56 1.25
C ASP A 41 10.05 5.05 1.78
N GLY A 42 10.95 5.43 0.86
CA GLY A 42 12.32 5.86 1.18
C GLY A 42 12.45 7.36 1.51
N ASP A 43 11.39 8.00 2.01
CA ASP A 43 11.34 9.43 2.31
C ASP A 43 11.35 9.75 3.81
N ASP A 44 11.69 8.74 4.63
CA ASP A 44 11.77 8.80 6.10
C ASP A 44 10.47 9.21 6.81
N THR A 45 9.32 9.03 6.15
CA THR A 45 8.03 9.31 6.77
C THR A 45 7.54 8.17 7.68
N TYR A 46 8.02 6.95 7.45
CA TYR A 46 7.71 5.79 8.28
C TYR A 46 8.91 5.35 9.12
N PRO A 47 8.77 5.23 10.45
CA PRO A 47 9.80 4.63 11.30
C PRO A 47 10.02 3.16 10.94
N ALA A 48 11.23 2.80 10.54
CA ALA A 48 11.57 1.44 10.11
C ALA A 48 11.46 0.40 11.24
N GLU A 49 11.45 0.84 12.48
CA GLU A 49 11.36 0.03 13.70
C GLU A 49 10.10 -0.85 13.72
N HIS A 50 8.96 -0.34 13.22
CA HIS A 50 7.71 -1.09 13.11
C HIS A 50 7.80 -2.27 12.12
N GLY A 51 8.77 -2.23 11.20
CA GLY A 51 8.95 -3.27 10.20
C GLY A 51 9.22 -4.65 10.79
N ARG A 52 9.92 -4.72 11.93
CA ARG A 52 10.20 -5.98 12.61
C ARG A 52 8.92 -6.66 13.08
N GLU A 53 8.04 -5.93 13.78
CA GLU A 53 6.76 -6.46 14.23
C GLU A 53 5.91 -6.95 13.06
N MET A 54 5.84 -6.17 11.97
CA MET A 54 5.08 -6.54 10.79
C MET A 54 5.59 -7.82 10.13
N VAL A 55 6.90 -8.01 10.06
CA VAL A 55 7.52 -9.24 9.54
C VAL A 55 7.25 -10.43 10.48
N GLU A 56 7.33 -10.24 11.79
CA GLU A 56 7.02 -11.28 12.78
C GLU A 56 5.56 -11.77 12.68
N LEU A 57 4.61 -10.89 12.40
CA LEU A 57 3.21 -11.26 12.14
C LEU A 57 3.08 -12.16 10.91
N VAL A 58 3.77 -11.83 9.83
CA VAL A 58 3.77 -12.65 8.61
C VAL A 58 4.38 -14.03 8.88
N LEU A 59 5.55 -14.09 9.52
CA LEU A 59 6.30 -15.33 9.71
C LEU A 59 5.69 -16.24 10.78
N ASN A 60 5.19 -15.67 11.88
CA ASN A 60 4.80 -16.44 13.06
C ASN A 60 3.28 -16.63 13.19
N LYS A 61 2.48 -15.76 12.57
CA LYS A 61 1.00 -15.82 12.64
C LYS A 61 0.33 -16.13 11.30
N ASN A 62 1.10 -16.42 10.26
CA ASN A 62 0.60 -16.70 8.91
C ASN A 62 -0.29 -15.58 8.34
N VAL A 63 0.03 -14.33 8.66
CA VAL A 63 -0.66 -13.17 8.09
C VAL A 63 -0.20 -12.99 6.64
N ASP A 64 -1.13 -12.85 5.71
CA ASP A 64 -0.80 -12.67 4.28
C ASP A 64 -0.40 -11.23 3.96
N MET A 65 -1.05 -10.26 4.60
CA MET A 65 -0.72 -8.85 4.45
C MET A 65 -0.87 -8.11 5.77
N VAL A 66 0.18 -7.41 6.19
CA VAL A 66 0.15 -6.47 7.32
C VAL A 66 0.14 -5.06 6.77
N VAL A 67 -0.79 -4.25 7.24
CA VAL A 67 -0.99 -2.86 6.84
C VAL A 67 -0.53 -1.94 7.96
N GLY A 68 0.42 -1.04 7.69
CA GLY A 68 0.82 0.01 8.61
C GLY A 68 -0.26 1.09 8.67
N ASP A 69 -1.03 1.10 9.74
CA ASP A 69 -2.13 2.03 9.97
C ASP A 69 -1.61 3.31 10.64
N ARG A 70 -1.37 4.34 9.84
CA ARG A 70 -1.02 5.67 10.32
C ARG A 70 -2.24 6.49 10.74
N LEU A 71 -3.44 6.16 10.25
CA LEU A 71 -4.65 6.94 10.49
C LEU A 71 -5.19 6.77 11.92
N SER A 72 -4.85 5.66 12.59
CA SER A 72 -5.17 5.42 14.00
C SER A 72 -4.11 5.96 14.98
N SER A 73 -3.01 6.52 14.45
CA SER A 73 -1.97 7.22 15.22
C SER A 73 -2.28 8.72 15.36
N THR A 74 -1.30 9.50 15.80
CA THR A 74 -1.36 10.96 15.90
C THR A 74 -1.38 11.70 14.55
N TYR A 75 -1.43 10.95 13.43
CA TYR A 75 -1.36 11.50 12.07
C TYR A 75 -2.32 12.67 11.80
N PHE A 76 -3.56 12.59 12.30
CA PHE A 76 -4.57 13.65 12.12
C PHE A 76 -4.30 14.90 12.96
N GLU A 77 -3.56 14.78 14.05
CA GLU A 77 -3.18 15.91 14.90
C GLU A 77 -2.07 16.72 14.23
N GLU A 78 -1.16 16.04 13.53
CA GLU A 78 0.00 16.64 12.86
C GLU A 78 -0.31 17.09 11.43
N ASN A 79 -1.14 16.37 10.67
CA ASN A 79 -1.45 16.66 9.26
C ASN A 79 -2.85 17.27 9.07
N LYS A 80 -2.97 18.59 9.24
CA LYS A 80 -4.22 19.35 9.05
C LYS A 80 -4.55 19.62 7.56
N ARG A 81 -4.64 18.57 6.74
CA ARG A 81 -5.07 18.67 5.33
C ARG A 81 -6.49 18.08 5.16
N PRO A 82 -7.57 18.88 5.40
CA PRO A 82 -8.95 18.38 5.50
C PRO A 82 -9.43 17.64 4.24
N PHE A 83 -9.07 18.10 3.05
CA PHE A 83 -9.48 17.47 1.79
C PHE A 83 -8.79 16.12 1.52
N HIS A 84 -7.57 15.94 1.97
CA HIS A 84 -6.83 14.69 1.83
C HIS A 84 -7.41 13.60 2.73
N ASN A 85 -7.74 13.96 3.95
CA ASN A 85 -8.34 13.04 4.93
C ASN A 85 -9.74 12.60 4.51
N PHE A 86 -10.56 13.51 3.96
CA PHE A 86 -11.88 13.21 3.44
C PHE A 86 -11.83 12.25 2.24
N GLY A 87 -10.87 12.42 1.32
CA GLY A 87 -10.66 11.52 0.19
C GLY A 87 -10.31 10.09 0.64
N ASN A 88 -9.37 9.95 1.58
CA ASN A 88 -8.99 8.66 2.16
C ASN A 88 -10.17 7.97 2.84
N GLU A 89 -10.98 8.71 3.59
CA GLU A 89 -12.16 8.18 4.27
C GLU A 89 -13.19 7.62 3.28
N ILE A 90 -13.47 8.34 2.18
CA ILE A 90 -14.39 7.87 1.12
C ILE A 90 -13.86 6.60 0.48
N VAL A 91 -12.58 6.56 0.10
CA VAL A 91 -11.94 5.39 -0.50
C VAL A 91 -12.03 4.20 0.44
N ARG A 92 -11.63 4.37 1.69
CA ARG A 92 -11.67 3.34 2.72
C ARG A 92 -13.08 2.79 2.93
N LYS A 93 -14.07 3.66 3.16
CA LYS A 93 -15.48 3.25 3.36
C LYS A 93 -16.03 2.54 2.13
N SER A 94 -15.72 3.01 0.94
CA SER A 94 -16.17 2.38 -0.30
C SER A 94 -15.63 0.97 -0.43
N ILE A 95 -14.32 0.76 -0.26
CA ILE A 95 -13.69 -0.55 -0.38
C ILE A 95 -14.19 -1.48 0.72
N ASN A 96 -14.18 -1.04 1.98
CA ASN A 96 -14.63 -1.88 3.09
C ASN A 96 -16.10 -2.30 2.93
N ARG A 97 -16.98 -1.42 2.40
CA ARG A 97 -18.37 -1.76 2.10
C ARG A 97 -18.52 -2.72 0.92
N MET A 98 -17.79 -2.45 -0.19
CA MET A 98 -17.89 -3.24 -1.43
C MET A 98 -17.29 -4.64 -1.28
N PHE A 99 -16.23 -4.75 -0.52
CA PHE A 99 -15.48 -6.01 -0.35
C PHE A 99 -15.65 -6.64 1.04
N LYS A 100 -16.45 -6.04 1.94
CA LYS A 100 -16.73 -6.52 3.31
C LYS A 100 -15.46 -6.73 4.13
N SER A 101 -14.59 -5.72 4.14
CA SER A 101 -13.30 -5.73 4.86
C SER A 101 -13.24 -4.70 5.97
N ASP A 102 -12.19 -4.74 6.79
CA ASP A 102 -11.91 -3.76 7.85
C ASP A 102 -10.46 -3.26 7.78
N ILE A 103 -9.99 -2.91 6.58
CA ILE A 103 -8.67 -2.30 6.40
C ILE A 103 -8.74 -0.85 6.89
N LYS A 104 -7.83 -0.48 7.77
CA LYS A 104 -7.82 0.84 8.42
C LYS A 104 -7.19 1.92 7.54
N ASP A 105 -6.04 1.64 6.93
CA ASP A 105 -5.37 2.56 6.01
C ASP A 105 -5.09 1.88 4.66
N ILE A 106 -5.89 2.23 3.65
CA ILE A 106 -5.80 1.61 2.31
C ILE A 106 -4.68 2.22 1.47
N MET A 107 -4.31 3.46 1.76
CA MET A 107 -3.36 4.23 0.95
C MET A 107 -1.98 4.35 1.61
N THR A 108 -1.66 3.48 2.56
CA THR A 108 -0.33 3.44 3.16
C THR A 108 0.66 2.70 2.27
N GLY A 109 1.86 3.25 2.14
CA GLY A 109 3.01 2.61 1.49
C GLY A 109 3.78 1.66 2.40
N PHE A 110 3.45 1.59 3.71
CA PHE A 110 4.13 0.72 4.64
C PHE A 110 3.36 -0.58 4.87
N ARG A 111 3.85 -1.67 4.28
CA ARG A 111 3.18 -2.98 4.31
C ARG A 111 4.18 -4.11 4.40
N ALA A 112 3.75 -5.22 5.03
CA ALA A 112 4.47 -6.49 4.93
C ALA A 112 3.57 -7.55 4.28
N PHE A 113 4.21 -8.53 3.61
CA PHE A 113 3.49 -9.53 2.81
C PHE A 113 4.09 -10.92 2.99
N SER A 114 3.23 -11.92 2.91
CA SER A 114 3.64 -13.32 2.79
C SER A 114 4.15 -13.63 1.37
N TYR A 115 4.87 -14.72 1.25
CA TYR A 115 5.24 -15.29 -0.06
C TYR A 115 3.99 -15.57 -0.92
N ASN A 116 2.94 -16.13 -0.31
CA ASN A 116 1.69 -16.43 -1.00
C ASN A 116 1.03 -15.19 -1.59
N PHE A 117 0.95 -14.08 -0.82
CA PHE A 117 0.46 -12.81 -1.35
C PHE A 117 1.26 -12.36 -2.56
N VAL A 118 2.59 -12.30 -2.43
CA VAL A 118 3.49 -11.75 -3.47
C VAL A 118 3.41 -12.55 -4.78
N LYS A 119 3.34 -13.89 -4.68
CA LYS A 119 3.31 -14.73 -5.88
C LYS A 119 1.94 -14.85 -6.55
N THR A 120 0.86 -14.46 -5.86
CA THR A 120 -0.49 -14.45 -6.43
C THR A 120 -0.98 -13.07 -6.85
N PHE A 121 -0.31 -12.01 -6.43
CA PHE A 121 -0.71 -10.62 -6.74
C PHE A 121 -0.36 -10.23 -8.18
N PRO A 122 -1.35 -9.87 -9.03
CA PRO A 122 -1.14 -9.69 -10.47
C PRO A 122 -0.44 -8.38 -10.86
N VAL A 123 -0.36 -7.40 -9.97
CA VAL A 123 0.24 -6.07 -10.19
C VAL A 123 -0.25 -5.40 -11.48
N LEU A 124 -1.51 -5.06 -11.56
CA LEU A 124 -2.12 -4.45 -12.77
C LEU A 124 -1.92 -2.94 -12.84
N SER A 125 -1.89 -2.27 -11.69
CA SER A 125 -1.72 -0.82 -11.58
C SER A 125 -0.26 -0.40 -11.79
N LYS A 126 -0.06 0.82 -12.29
CA LYS A 126 1.28 1.36 -12.57
C LYS A 126 1.71 2.44 -11.58
N GLY A 127 0.77 3.15 -10.99
CA GLY A 127 0.98 4.29 -10.10
C GLY A 127 0.67 4.00 -8.65
N PHE A 128 0.30 5.04 -7.90
CA PHE A 128 -0.05 4.96 -6.48
C PHE A 128 -1.34 4.17 -6.19
N GLU A 129 -2.17 3.95 -7.20
CA GLU A 129 -3.35 3.09 -7.07
C GLU A 129 -3.01 1.62 -6.75
N ILE A 130 -1.74 1.24 -6.82
CA ILE A 130 -1.27 -0.11 -6.48
C ILE A 130 -1.58 -0.50 -5.02
N GLU A 131 -1.52 0.43 -4.10
CA GLU A 131 -1.82 0.19 -2.67
C GLU A 131 -3.30 -0.20 -2.48
N THR A 132 -4.18 0.47 -3.22
CA THR A 132 -5.61 0.13 -3.30
C THR A 132 -5.83 -1.25 -3.91
N GLU A 133 -5.11 -1.57 -4.99
CA GLU A 133 -5.20 -2.87 -5.65
C GLU A 133 -4.74 -4.01 -4.73
N MET A 134 -3.65 -3.83 -3.97
CA MET A 134 -3.19 -4.78 -2.95
C MET A 134 -4.26 -5.09 -1.92
N SER A 135 -4.92 -4.04 -1.42
CA SER A 135 -5.99 -4.18 -0.42
C SER A 135 -7.18 -4.95 -0.97
N ILE A 136 -7.62 -4.63 -2.18
CA ILE A 136 -8.73 -5.32 -2.85
C ILE A 136 -8.37 -6.78 -3.13
N HIS A 137 -7.16 -7.06 -3.61
CA HIS A 137 -6.69 -8.42 -3.88
C HIS A 137 -6.71 -9.28 -2.61
N ALA A 138 -6.14 -8.78 -1.51
CA ALA A 138 -6.11 -9.50 -0.24
C ALA A 138 -7.52 -9.89 0.21
N VAL A 139 -8.46 -8.95 0.14
CA VAL A 139 -9.85 -9.19 0.57
C VAL A 139 -10.59 -10.13 -0.38
N ASP A 140 -10.43 -9.97 -1.70
CA ASP A 140 -11.08 -10.84 -2.68
C ASP A 140 -10.62 -12.30 -2.57
N LYS A 141 -9.35 -12.51 -2.27
CA LYS A 141 -8.77 -13.84 -2.08
C LYS A 141 -8.97 -14.40 -0.66
N ASN A 142 -9.71 -13.70 0.21
CA ASN A 142 -9.92 -14.05 1.61
C ASN A 142 -8.59 -14.29 2.35
N MET A 143 -7.58 -13.49 2.03
CA MET A 143 -6.29 -13.52 2.69
C MET A 143 -6.39 -12.94 4.09
N TYR A 144 -5.54 -13.42 5.00
CA TYR A 144 -5.51 -12.91 6.35
C TYR A 144 -4.78 -11.56 6.39
N VAL A 145 -5.51 -10.50 6.77
CA VAL A 145 -4.99 -9.12 6.84
C VAL A 145 -5.02 -8.63 8.27
N GLU A 146 -3.88 -8.11 8.75
CA GLU A 146 -3.78 -7.41 10.03
C GLU A 146 -3.36 -5.95 9.86
N ASN A 147 -3.75 -5.09 10.82
CA ASN A 147 -3.35 -3.70 10.87
C ASN A 147 -2.44 -3.48 12.08
N VAL A 148 -1.30 -2.83 11.88
CA VAL A 148 -0.37 -2.40 12.92
C VAL A 148 -0.36 -0.89 12.95
N ILE A 149 -0.61 -0.29 14.12
CA ILE A 149 -0.53 1.17 14.27
C ILE A 149 0.93 1.58 14.12
N VAL A 150 1.20 2.47 13.20
CA VAL A 150 2.54 2.99 12.92
C VAL A 150 2.56 4.50 13.06
N ASP A 151 3.63 5.01 13.61
CA ASP A 151 3.86 6.46 13.63
C ASP A 151 4.12 6.97 12.21
N TYR A 152 3.82 8.23 11.99
CA TYR A 152 4.07 8.90 10.73
C TYR A 152 4.77 10.23 11.00
N ARG A 153 5.95 10.41 10.41
CA ARG A 153 6.76 11.62 10.56
C ARG A 153 6.50 12.60 9.41
N ASP A 154 6.58 13.88 9.70
CA ASP A 154 6.58 14.88 8.64
C ASP A 154 7.82 14.71 7.75
N ARG A 155 7.63 14.98 6.47
CA ARG A 155 8.73 14.92 5.50
C ARG A 155 9.84 15.92 5.87
N PRO A 156 11.12 15.54 5.67
CA PRO A 156 12.22 16.49 5.83
C PRO A 156 12.01 17.75 5.00
N ASN A 157 12.45 18.88 5.55
CA ASN A 157 12.38 20.18 4.87
C ASN A 157 13.03 20.11 3.47
N GLY A 158 12.31 20.58 2.45
CA GLY A 158 12.79 20.55 1.05
C GLY A 158 12.33 19.32 0.26
N SER A 159 11.57 18.39 0.87
CA SER A 159 10.94 17.28 0.17
C SER A 159 9.51 17.62 -0.20
N GLU A 160 9.16 17.50 -1.49
CA GLU A 160 7.80 17.73 -1.98
C GLU A 160 7.08 16.42 -2.28
N SER A 161 5.77 16.37 -1.98
CA SER A 161 4.93 15.26 -2.38
C SER A 161 4.71 15.27 -3.89
N LYS A 162 5.05 14.18 -4.57
CA LYS A 162 4.74 13.98 -5.99
C LYS A 162 3.27 13.63 -6.25
N LEU A 163 2.47 13.48 -5.19
CA LEU A 163 1.07 13.09 -5.25
C LEU A 163 0.21 14.32 -5.57
N ASN A 164 -0.52 14.26 -6.70
CA ASN A 164 -1.51 15.27 -7.04
C ASN A 164 -2.88 14.84 -6.56
N THR A 165 -3.37 15.47 -5.50
CA THR A 165 -4.59 15.05 -4.75
C THR A 165 -5.82 14.86 -5.66
N PHE A 166 -6.04 15.72 -6.65
CA PHE A 166 -7.21 15.61 -7.54
C PHE A 166 -7.03 14.57 -8.63
N SER A 167 -5.92 14.62 -9.38
CA SER A 167 -5.72 13.70 -10.50
C SER A 167 -5.51 12.26 -10.03
N ASP A 168 -4.79 12.06 -8.94
CA ASP A 168 -4.54 10.74 -8.40
C ASP A 168 -5.77 10.20 -7.65
N GLY A 169 -6.55 11.05 -7.00
CA GLY A 169 -7.85 10.69 -6.43
C GLY A 169 -8.83 10.15 -7.49
N ILE A 170 -8.91 10.78 -8.66
CA ILE A 170 -9.75 10.30 -9.78
C ILE A 170 -9.22 8.95 -10.31
N LYS A 171 -7.90 8.76 -10.39
CA LYS A 171 -7.31 7.48 -10.81
C LYS A 171 -7.66 6.37 -9.82
N VAL A 172 -7.57 6.65 -8.51
CA VAL A 172 -7.96 5.70 -7.46
C VAL A 172 -9.42 5.31 -7.60
N LEU A 173 -10.35 6.27 -7.74
CA LEU A 173 -11.78 5.98 -7.92
C LEU A 173 -12.06 5.16 -9.19
N LYS A 174 -11.42 5.48 -10.32
CA LYS A 174 -11.52 4.69 -11.55
C LYS A 174 -10.99 3.28 -11.36
N THR A 175 -9.89 3.13 -10.62
CA THR A 175 -9.30 1.82 -10.32
C THR A 175 -10.23 1.00 -9.43
N ILE A 176 -10.82 1.58 -8.39
CA ILE A 176 -11.83 0.91 -7.56
C ILE A 176 -13.00 0.42 -8.43
N GLY A 177 -13.57 1.26 -9.28
CA GLY A 177 -14.67 0.88 -10.18
C GLY A 177 -14.28 -0.26 -11.12
N ARG A 178 -13.07 -0.19 -11.73
CA ARG A 178 -12.55 -1.27 -12.58
C ARG A 178 -12.37 -2.58 -11.82
N LEU A 179 -11.70 -2.52 -10.66
CA LEU A 179 -11.43 -3.71 -9.85
C LEU A 179 -12.73 -4.30 -9.29
N TYR A 180 -13.71 -3.47 -8.90
CA TYR A 180 -15.02 -3.95 -8.48
C TYR A 180 -15.74 -4.69 -9.61
N ARG A 181 -15.72 -4.16 -10.83
CA ARG A 181 -16.25 -4.86 -12.00
C ARG A 181 -15.53 -6.19 -12.25
N ASP A 182 -14.21 -6.22 -12.14
CA ASP A 182 -13.39 -7.37 -12.52
C ASP A 182 -13.44 -8.48 -11.43
N TYR A 183 -13.50 -8.11 -10.15
CA TYR A 183 -13.53 -9.04 -9.02
C TYR A 183 -14.95 -9.42 -8.57
N ARG A 184 -15.94 -8.55 -8.77
CA ARG A 184 -17.35 -8.74 -8.35
C ARG A 184 -18.31 -8.41 -9.50
N PRO A 185 -18.20 -9.09 -10.66
CA PRO A 185 -18.99 -8.74 -11.85
C PRO A 185 -20.51 -8.79 -11.61
N LEU A 186 -21.00 -9.80 -10.91
CA LEU A 186 -22.43 -9.90 -10.59
C LEU A 186 -22.91 -8.71 -9.75
N GLY A 187 -22.15 -8.29 -8.74
CA GLY A 187 -22.45 -7.11 -7.94
C GLY A 187 -22.43 -5.83 -8.76
N PHE A 188 -21.45 -5.68 -9.64
CA PHE A 188 -21.30 -4.50 -10.48
C PHE A 188 -22.46 -4.35 -11.46
N TYR A 189 -22.80 -5.40 -12.22
CA TYR A 189 -23.84 -5.36 -13.23
C TYR A 189 -25.27 -5.48 -12.68
N SER A 190 -25.45 -5.87 -11.42
CA SER A 190 -26.77 -5.87 -10.77
C SER A 190 -27.27 -4.47 -10.39
N PHE A 191 -26.40 -3.46 -10.43
CA PHE A 191 -26.74 -2.05 -10.18
C PHE A 191 -26.98 -1.24 -11.47
N LEU A 192 -26.76 -1.83 -12.65
CA LEU A 192 -27.06 -1.25 -13.96
C LEU A 192 -28.38 -1.75 -14.50
#